data_8379ed398c6289c2c917d01658cc5673
#
_entry.id   8379ed398c6289c2c917d01658cc5673
#
_cell.length_a   1.000
_cell.length_b   1.000
_cell.length_c   1.000
_cell.angle_alpha   90.00
_cell.angle_beta   90.00
_cell.angle_gamma   90.00
#
_symmetry.space_group_name_H-M   'P 1'
#
loop_
_entity.id
_entity.type
_entity.pdbx_description
1 polymer ?
#
loop_
_entity_poly.entity_id
_entity_poly.type
_entity_poly.pdbx_seq_one_letter_code
_entity_poly.pdbx_strand_id
1 'polypeptide(L)'
;MNVLLVTAPTLQPITVQEAKEHLYIDIADHDVKVSNVIKEATEHVENITRRAIMTQTWDYWIDRFPSCNYITLPFGNLQSVTSIVYKESDWASAADDVTMTPTTDYLVETNGTGFGRIVLPYGETWPSVTYYPSNPIKIRFICGWTTQALVPFTIKSAIQLICADLFEMRGEPTIGATVVENKTVDRLLASQRLWGNF
;
A
#
# COMPACT_ATOMS: atom_id res chain seq x y z
N MET A 1 -9.88 2.01 9.37
CA MET A 1 -8.58 1.34 9.20
C MET A 1 -7.51 2.27 9.75
N ASN A 2 -6.74 1.82 10.71
CA ASN A 2 -5.77 2.67 11.40
C ASN A 2 -4.36 2.32 10.90
N VAL A 3 -3.94 2.98 9.79
CA VAL A 3 -2.63 2.75 9.14
C VAL A 3 -1.91 4.07 8.94
N LEU A 4 -0.59 4.04 9.04
CA LEU A 4 0.30 5.18 8.81
C LEU A 4 1.44 4.76 7.89
N LEU A 5 1.68 5.54 6.85
CA LEU A 5 2.86 5.40 6.00
C LEU A 5 4.09 5.87 6.78
N VAL A 6 5.04 4.97 7.02
CA VAL A 6 6.29 5.25 7.75
C VAL A 6 7.39 5.63 6.76
N THR A 7 7.52 4.85 5.68
CA THR A 7 8.51 5.12 4.64
C THR A 7 7.83 5.07 3.29
N ALA A 8 7.83 6.21 2.60
CA ALA A 8 7.31 6.34 1.25
C ALA A 8 8.20 5.58 0.23
N PRO A 9 7.65 5.20 -0.93
CA PRO A 9 8.42 4.53 -1.95
C PRO A 9 9.51 5.45 -2.53
N THR A 10 10.70 4.90 -2.74
CA THR A 10 11.83 5.60 -3.36
C THR A 10 11.83 5.49 -4.89
N LEU A 11 11.13 4.50 -5.43
CA LEU A 11 10.99 4.25 -6.85
C LEU A 11 9.56 4.52 -7.31
N GLN A 12 9.41 5.00 -8.54
CA GLN A 12 8.11 5.11 -9.22
C GLN A 12 7.85 3.84 -10.05
N PRO A 13 6.58 3.45 -10.28
CA PRO A 13 6.24 2.23 -11.02
C PRO A 13 6.57 2.30 -12.52
N ILE A 14 6.63 3.52 -13.07
CA ILE A 14 7.09 3.82 -14.43
C ILE A 14 8.16 4.90 -14.38
N THR A 15 9.04 4.93 -15.37
CA THR A 15 10.06 5.96 -15.50
C THR A 15 9.47 7.23 -16.10
N VAL A 16 10.15 8.38 -15.86
CA VAL A 16 9.80 9.64 -16.53
C VAL A 16 9.89 9.49 -18.04
N GLN A 17 10.86 8.71 -18.53
CA GLN A 17 11.03 8.46 -19.97
C GLN A 17 9.84 7.69 -20.55
N GLU A 18 9.39 6.59 -19.90
CA GLU A 18 8.21 5.83 -20.32
C GLU A 18 6.94 6.71 -20.34
N ALA A 19 6.78 7.59 -19.35
CA ALA A 19 5.65 8.51 -19.33
C ALA A 19 5.73 9.56 -20.44
N LYS A 20 6.91 10.13 -20.70
CA LYS A 20 7.14 11.09 -21.79
C LYS A 20 6.88 10.48 -23.16
N GLU A 21 7.33 9.26 -23.41
CA GLU A 21 7.05 8.52 -24.65
C GLU A 21 5.54 8.36 -24.85
N HIS A 22 4.80 8.03 -23.79
CA HIS A 22 3.35 7.92 -23.85
C HIS A 22 2.64 9.26 -24.10
N LEU A 23 3.20 10.36 -23.57
CA LEU A 23 2.70 11.74 -23.72
C LEU A 23 3.18 12.45 -24.99
N TYR A 24 4.05 11.82 -25.78
CA TYR A 24 4.71 12.43 -26.95
C TYR A 24 5.46 13.73 -26.62
N ILE A 25 6.20 13.74 -25.48
CA ILE A 25 6.97 14.88 -24.99
C ILE A 25 8.46 14.60 -25.16
N ASP A 26 9.16 15.41 -25.95
CA ASP A 26 10.61 15.24 -26.20
C ASP A 26 11.49 16.17 -25.36
N ILE A 27 10.93 17.25 -24.80
CA ILE A 27 11.69 18.29 -24.08
C ILE A 27 11.88 17.96 -22.60
N ALA A 28 13.09 18.22 -22.08
CA ALA A 28 13.46 17.95 -20.69
C ALA A 28 12.82 18.93 -19.68
N ASP A 29 12.37 20.09 -20.11
CA ASP A 29 11.80 21.14 -19.25
C ASP A 29 10.56 20.65 -18.46
N HIS A 30 9.95 19.56 -18.88
CA HIS A 30 8.77 18.98 -18.23
C HIS A 30 9.07 17.81 -17.29
N ASP A 31 10.31 17.38 -17.12
CA ASP A 31 10.65 16.16 -16.35
C ASP A 31 10.15 16.22 -14.90
N VAL A 32 10.32 17.35 -14.22
CA VAL A 32 9.82 17.54 -12.84
C VAL A 32 8.29 17.45 -12.79
N LYS A 33 7.62 18.06 -13.75
CA LYS A 33 6.16 18.03 -13.83
C LYS A 33 5.65 16.62 -14.10
N VAL A 34 6.24 15.92 -15.07
CA VAL A 34 5.90 14.54 -15.41
C VAL A 34 6.13 13.63 -14.20
N SER A 35 7.25 13.79 -13.48
CA SER A 35 7.52 13.04 -12.25
C SER A 35 6.44 13.23 -11.18
N ASN A 36 5.93 14.44 -11.00
CA ASN A 36 4.85 14.72 -10.05
C ASN A 36 3.52 14.08 -10.50
N VAL A 37 3.20 14.21 -11.79
CA VAL A 37 1.99 13.58 -12.36
C VAL A 37 2.03 12.04 -12.21
N ILE A 38 3.21 11.41 -12.36
CA ILE A 38 3.36 9.97 -12.11
C ILE A 38 3.04 9.64 -10.65
N LYS A 39 3.48 10.46 -9.68
CA LYS A 39 3.16 10.25 -8.26
C LYS A 39 1.66 10.34 -8.02
N GLU A 40 1.02 11.41 -8.50
CA GLU A 40 -0.43 11.62 -8.37
C GLU A 40 -1.22 10.45 -8.98
N ALA A 41 -0.85 10.03 -10.19
CA ALA A 41 -1.47 8.89 -10.86
C ALA A 41 -1.25 7.58 -10.09
N THR A 42 -0.06 7.38 -9.51
CA THR A 42 0.27 6.19 -8.71
C THR A 42 -0.58 6.15 -7.43
N GLU A 43 -0.66 7.25 -6.68
CA GLU A 43 -1.51 7.36 -5.49
C GLU A 43 -2.99 7.09 -5.81
N HIS A 44 -3.46 7.59 -6.94
CA HIS A 44 -4.83 7.31 -7.39
C HIS A 44 -5.07 5.82 -7.66
N VAL A 45 -4.13 5.15 -8.34
CA VAL A 45 -4.21 3.71 -8.60
C VAL A 45 -4.09 2.89 -7.32
N GLU A 46 -3.24 3.27 -6.37
CA GLU A 46 -3.14 2.64 -5.05
C GLU A 46 -4.48 2.72 -4.28
N ASN A 47 -5.12 3.88 -4.30
CA ASN A 47 -6.43 4.09 -3.68
C ASN A 47 -7.53 3.23 -4.31
N ILE A 48 -7.58 3.13 -5.64
CA ILE A 48 -8.56 2.31 -6.36
C ILE A 48 -8.32 0.81 -6.12
N THR A 49 -7.07 0.38 -6.20
CA THR A 49 -6.70 -1.04 -6.09
C THR A 49 -6.57 -1.52 -4.66
N ARG A 50 -6.45 -0.61 -3.69
CA ARG A 50 -6.11 -0.87 -2.28
C ARG A 50 -4.81 -1.65 -2.14
N ARG A 51 -3.82 -1.34 -2.99
CA ARG A 51 -2.50 -1.96 -3.00
C ARG A 51 -1.42 -0.91 -2.81
N ALA A 52 -0.36 -1.28 -2.13
CA ALA A 52 0.92 -0.58 -2.26
C ALA A 52 1.58 -1.03 -3.57
N ILE A 53 1.88 -0.11 -4.48
CA ILE A 53 2.47 -0.47 -5.77
C ILE A 53 3.98 -0.65 -5.63
N MET A 54 4.69 0.34 -5.14
CA MET A 54 6.14 0.19 -4.90
C MET A 54 6.41 -0.10 -3.43
N THR A 55 7.61 -0.59 -3.12
CA THR A 55 8.02 -0.92 -1.74
C THR A 55 7.80 0.25 -0.79
N GLN A 56 6.99 0.02 0.23
CA GLN A 56 6.61 0.98 1.26
C GLN A 56 6.60 0.29 2.62
N THR A 57 6.84 1.07 3.68
CA THR A 57 6.73 0.60 5.07
C THR A 57 5.53 1.24 5.73
N TRP A 58 4.70 0.41 6.36
CA TRP A 58 3.48 0.83 7.02
C TRP A 58 3.44 0.38 8.47
N ASP A 59 2.86 1.20 9.33
CA ASP A 59 2.41 0.83 10.66
C ASP A 59 0.89 0.61 10.62
N TYR A 60 0.45 -0.53 11.11
CA TYR A 60 -0.95 -0.89 11.26
C TYR A 60 -1.27 -1.09 12.73
N TRP A 61 -2.29 -0.39 13.23
CA TRP A 61 -2.74 -0.51 14.61
C TRP A 61 -4.07 -1.23 14.71
N ILE A 62 -4.16 -2.08 15.73
CA ILE A 62 -5.38 -2.77 16.12
C ILE A 62 -5.58 -2.63 17.62
N ASP A 63 -6.84 -2.57 18.06
CA ASP A 63 -7.18 -2.36 19.47
C ASP A 63 -7.08 -3.63 20.31
N ARG A 64 -7.16 -4.79 19.67
CA ARG A 64 -7.04 -6.11 20.29
C ARG A 64 -6.64 -7.15 19.26
N PHE A 65 -6.02 -8.23 19.70
CA PHE A 65 -5.84 -9.39 18.84
C PHE A 65 -7.18 -10.04 18.52
N PRO A 66 -7.36 -10.56 17.30
CA PRO A 66 -8.60 -11.23 16.91
C PRO A 66 -8.77 -12.56 17.64
N SER A 67 -10.00 -13.06 17.68
CA SER A 67 -10.29 -14.41 18.21
C SER A 67 -9.87 -15.54 17.27
N CYS A 68 -9.61 -15.23 16.00
CA CYS A 68 -9.10 -16.19 15.04
C CYS A 68 -7.56 -16.27 15.10
N ASN A 69 -7.00 -17.35 14.56
CA ASN A 69 -5.56 -17.64 14.61
C ASN A 69 -4.74 -16.86 13.59
N TYR A 70 -5.29 -15.82 12.95
CA TYR A 70 -4.58 -15.01 11.97
C TYR A 70 -5.04 -13.54 11.97
N ILE A 71 -4.13 -12.69 11.53
CA ILE A 71 -4.37 -11.26 11.24
C ILE A 71 -4.10 -11.05 9.76
N THR A 72 -5.07 -10.52 9.03
CA THR A 72 -4.87 -10.11 7.63
C THR A 72 -4.29 -8.72 7.59
N LEU A 73 -3.20 -8.54 6.84
CA LEU A 73 -2.58 -7.25 6.64
C LEU A 73 -3.16 -6.54 5.43
N PRO A 74 -3.33 -5.22 5.50
CA PRO A 74 -3.76 -4.41 4.36
C PRO A 74 -2.70 -4.37 3.25
N PHE A 75 -3.10 -3.84 2.09
CA PHE A 75 -2.22 -3.51 0.96
C PHE A 75 -1.48 -4.69 0.33
N GLY A 76 -1.95 -5.75 -0.03
CA GLY A 76 -1.31 -6.85 -0.79
C GLY A 76 0.20 -6.78 -1.06
N ASN A 77 0.77 -7.79 -1.69
CA ASN A 77 2.21 -7.89 -1.95
C ASN A 77 3.06 -7.73 -0.68
N LEU A 78 2.66 -8.39 0.41
CA LEU A 78 3.46 -8.39 1.64
C LEU A 78 4.85 -8.96 1.35
N GLN A 79 5.88 -8.20 1.68
CA GLN A 79 7.28 -8.64 1.59
C GLN A 79 7.73 -9.25 2.92
N SER A 80 7.52 -8.53 4.01
CA SER A 80 7.91 -8.95 5.35
C SER A 80 7.15 -8.20 6.44
N VAL A 81 7.12 -8.79 7.63
CA VAL A 81 6.70 -8.12 8.87
C VAL A 81 7.97 -7.77 9.65
N THR A 82 8.16 -6.49 9.94
CA THR A 82 9.36 -6.01 10.63
C THR A 82 9.25 -6.24 12.13
N SER A 83 8.08 -5.92 12.72
CA SER A 83 7.84 -6.09 14.15
C SER A 83 6.36 -6.12 14.47
N ILE A 84 6.00 -6.86 15.51
CA ILE A 84 4.71 -6.80 16.17
C ILE A 84 4.99 -6.42 17.61
N VAL A 85 4.42 -5.30 18.04
CA VAL A 85 4.65 -4.73 19.37
C VAL A 85 3.30 -4.46 20.02
N TYR A 86 3.14 -4.80 21.28
CA TYR A 86 1.94 -4.47 22.03
C TYR A 86 2.25 -3.80 23.35
N LYS A 87 1.28 -3.04 23.87
CA LYS A 87 1.35 -2.27 25.10
C LYS A 87 0.39 -2.84 26.11
N GLU A 88 0.89 -3.12 27.29
CA GLU A 88 0.07 -3.53 28.44
C GLU A 88 -0.52 -2.32 29.16
N SER A 89 -1.41 -2.56 30.11
CA SER A 89 -2.15 -1.49 30.80
C SER A 89 -1.29 -0.53 31.61
N ASP A 90 -0.13 -0.97 32.07
CA ASP A 90 0.87 -0.22 32.84
C ASP A 90 1.94 0.46 31.96
N TRP A 91 1.76 0.43 30.65
CA TRP A 91 2.67 1.06 29.69
C TRP A 91 2.86 2.56 29.99
N ALA A 92 4.09 2.97 30.21
CA ALA A 92 4.46 4.36 30.50
C ALA A 92 5.36 4.96 29.40
N SER A 93 6.15 4.13 28.73
CA SER A 93 7.11 4.58 27.72
C SER A 93 7.36 3.49 26.67
N ALA A 94 8.05 3.85 25.58
CA ALA A 94 8.43 2.87 24.54
C ALA A 94 9.40 1.78 25.05
N ALA A 95 9.98 1.93 26.23
CA ALA A 95 10.80 0.90 26.86
C ALA A 95 9.95 -0.27 27.41
N ASP A 96 8.65 -0.02 27.65
CA ASP A 96 7.70 -1.01 28.16
C ASP A 96 6.96 -1.73 27.00
N ASP A 97 7.34 -1.48 25.75
CA ASP A 97 6.80 -2.15 24.57
C ASP A 97 7.18 -3.63 24.57
N VAL A 98 6.19 -4.51 24.56
CA VAL A 98 6.41 -5.96 24.44
C VAL A 98 6.45 -6.35 22.98
N THR A 99 7.57 -6.93 22.54
CA THR A 99 7.79 -7.33 21.14
C THR A 99 7.59 -8.83 20.98
N MET A 100 6.77 -9.23 20.02
CA MET A 100 6.58 -10.64 19.63
C MET A 100 7.75 -11.12 18.76
N THR A 101 8.18 -12.35 19.01
CA THR A 101 9.32 -12.98 18.31
C THR A 101 8.85 -13.69 17.05
N PRO A 102 9.40 -13.35 15.86
CA PRO A 102 9.12 -14.08 14.63
C PRO A 102 9.44 -15.58 14.77
N THR A 103 8.65 -16.41 14.11
CA THR A 103 8.74 -17.87 14.09
C THR A 103 8.37 -18.58 15.38
N THR A 104 8.49 -17.94 16.53
CA THR A 104 8.08 -18.47 17.84
C THR A 104 6.65 -18.06 18.15
N ASP A 105 6.37 -16.75 18.14
CA ASP A 105 5.05 -16.23 18.52
C ASP A 105 4.12 -16.06 17.32
N TYR A 106 4.68 -15.90 16.11
CA TYR A 106 3.90 -15.77 14.88
C TYR A 106 4.67 -16.21 13.64
N LEU A 107 3.92 -16.59 12.61
CA LEU A 107 4.41 -16.90 11.26
C LEU A 107 3.90 -15.86 10.28
N VAL A 108 4.65 -15.62 9.20
CA VAL A 108 4.28 -14.68 8.14
C VAL A 108 3.97 -15.43 6.85
N GLU A 109 2.76 -15.22 6.32
CA GLU A 109 2.34 -15.71 5.02
C GLU A 109 2.26 -14.54 4.04
N THR A 110 3.14 -14.48 3.07
CA THR A 110 3.20 -13.38 2.09
C THR A 110 2.08 -13.47 1.04
N ASN A 111 1.59 -14.68 0.73
CA ASN A 111 0.48 -14.95 -0.20
C ASN A 111 0.62 -14.29 -1.59
N GLY A 112 1.86 -14.04 -2.04
CA GLY A 112 2.16 -13.44 -3.33
C GLY A 112 1.49 -12.07 -3.49
N THR A 113 0.65 -11.91 -4.52
CA THR A 113 -0.04 -10.64 -4.80
C THR A 113 -1.31 -10.42 -3.97
N GLY A 114 -1.76 -11.42 -3.21
CA GLY A 114 -2.91 -11.32 -2.32
C GLY A 114 -2.59 -10.57 -1.01
N PHE A 115 -3.54 -10.60 -0.08
CA PHE A 115 -3.30 -10.10 1.27
C PHE A 115 -2.33 -11.01 2.03
N GLY A 116 -1.30 -10.43 2.60
CA GLY A 116 -0.43 -11.13 3.54
C GLY A 116 -1.15 -11.37 4.86
N ARG A 117 -0.72 -12.41 5.58
CA ARG A 117 -1.28 -12.76 6.89
C ARG A 117 -0.18 -13.03 7.90
N ILE A 118 -0.49 -12.71 9.13
CA ILE A 118 0.26 -13.14 10.30
C ILE A 118 -0.56 -14.26 10.94
N VAL A 119 0.06 -15.40 11.17
CA VAL A 119 -0.64 -16.63 11.63
C VAL A 119 0.05 -17.14 12.88
N LEU A 120 -0.71 -17.64 13.84
CA LEU A 120 -0.18 -18.30 15.02
C LEU A 120 0.42 -19.66 14.66
N PRO A 121 1.58 -20.02 15.23
CA PRO A 121 2.09 -21.38 15.19
C PRO A 121 1.12 -22.37 15.86
N TYR A 122 1.30 -23.67 15.56
CA TYR A 122 0.46 -24.70 16.16
C TYR A 122 0.63 -24.74 17.69
N GLY A 123 -0.49 -24.66 18.41
CA GLY A 123 -0.53 -24.69 19.87
C GLY A 123 -0.35 -23.33 20.55
N GLU A 124 -0.02 -22.28 19.80
CA GLU A 124 0.14 -20.93 20.32
C GLU A 124 -1.19 -20.17 20.34
N THR A 125 -1.26 -19.17 21.22
CA THR A 125 -2.41 -18.26 21.36
C THR A 125 -1.94 -16.81 21.36
N TRP A 126 -2.81 -15.89 20.91
CA TRP A 126 -2.51 -14.46 21.04
C TRP A 126 -2.38 -14.07 22.52
N PRO A 127 -1.50 -13.09 22.84
CA PRO A 127 -1.38 -12.55 24.19
C PRO A 127 -2.75 -12.12 24.73
N SER A 128 -3.09 -12.61 25.93
CA SER A 128 -4.35 -12.29 26.61
C SER A 128 -4.06 -11.45 27.86
N VAL A 129 -3.81 -10.17 27.63
CA VAL A 129 -3.47 -9.19 28.66
C VAL A 129 -4.46 -8.02 28.66
N THR A 130 -4.45 -7.20 29.69
CA THR A 130 -5.15 -5.92 29.67
C THR A 130 -4.32 -4.93 28.89
N TYR A 131 -4.84 -4.50 27.73
CA TYR A 131 -4.14 -3.61 26.83
C TYR A 131 -4.25 -2.14 27.24
N TYR A 132 -3.26 -1.36 26.86
CA TYR A 132 -3.30 0.09 26.93
C TYR A 132 -4.50 0.64 26.12
N PRO A 133 -5.19 1.71 26.58
CA PRO A 133 -6.46 2.15 25.98
C PRO A 133 -6.34 2.74 24.56
N SER A 134 -5.14 3.14 24.11
CA SER A 134 -4.96 3.80 22.82
C SER A 134 -3.88 3.14 21.97
N ASN A 135 -4.23 2.67 20.78
CA ASN A 135 -3.31 2.04 19.82
C ASN A 135 -2.39 0.98 20.47
N PRO A 136 -2.96 -0.02 21.17
CA PRO A 136 -2.16 -0.92 21.97
C PRO A 136 -1.29 -1.86 21.15
N ILE A 137 -1.70 -2.25 19.96
CA ILE A 137 -0.97 -3.21 19.14
C ILE A 137 -0.55 -2.54 17.86
N LYS A 138 0.75 -2.57 17.57
CA LYS A 138 1.37 -2.00 16.37
C LYS A 138 2.06 -3.09 15.57
N ILE A 139 1.71 -3.21 14.30
CA ILE A 139 2.32 -4.12 13.35
C ILE A 139 3.03 -3.28 12.29
N ARG A 140 4.36 -3.39 12.22
CA ARG A 140 5.16 -2.76 11.17
C ARG A 140 5.47 -3.77 10.08
N PHE A 141 5.15 -3.44 8.84
CA PHE A 141 5.34 -4.34 7.71
C PHE A 141 5.76 -3.58 6.44
N ILE A 142 6.34 -4.33 5.52
CA ILE A 142 6.81 -3.84 4.22
C ILE A 142 5.99 -4.54 3.14
N CYS A 143 5.46 -3.77 2.20
CA CYS A 143 4.65 -4.28 1.10
C CYS A 143 4.93 -3.52 -0.21
N GLY A 144 4.40 -4.03 -1.32
CA GLY A 144 4.60 -3.50 -2.66
C GLY A 144 5.61 -4.29 -3.50
N TRP A 145 5.75 -3.97 -4.78
CA TRP A 145 6.74 -4.57 -5.67
C TRP A 145 8.12 -3.95 -5.46
N THR A 146 9.15 -4.80 -5.45
CA THR A 146 10.53 -4.35 -5.20
C THR A 146 11.16 -3.63 -6.39
N THR A 147 10.71 -3.94 -7.61
CA THR A 147 11.22 -3.34 -8.85
C THR A 147 10.10 -2.98 -9.80
N GLN A 148 10.33 -2.02 -10.67
CA GLN A 148 9.41 -1.63 -11.74
C GLN A 148 9.05 -2.80 -12.67
N ALA A 149 9.98 -3.70 -12.93
CA ALA A 149 9.78 -4.85 -13.81
C ALA A 149 8.72 -5.83 -13.30
N LEU A 150 8.53 -5.90 -11.99
CA LEU A 150 7.56 -6.79 -11.35
C LEU A 150 6.14 -6.20 -11.32
N VAL A 151 6.00 -4.90 -11.54
CA VAL A 151 4.67 -4.25 -11.57
C VAL A 151 3.90 -4.73 -12.80
N PRO A 152 2.66 -5.24 -12.64
CA PRO A 152 1.84 -5.69 -13.77
C PRO A 152 1.63 -4.61 -14.83
N PHE A 153 1.68 -4.99 -16.10
CA PHE A 153 1.48 -4.05 -17.20
C PHE A 153 0.12 -3.35 -17.16
N THR A 154 -0.92 -4.00 -16.65
CA THR A 154 -2.25 -3.40 -16.48
C THR A 154 -2.21 -2.19 -15.54
N ILE A 155 -1.42 -2.26 -14.46
CA ILE A 155 -1.20 -1.15 -13.53
C ILE A 155 -0.39 -0.05 -14.20
N LYS A 156 0.71 -0.39 -14.90
CA LYS A 156 1.52 0.59 -15.62
C LYS A 156 0.72 1.33 -16.69
N SER A 157 -0.05 0.60 -17.49
CA SER A 157 -0.92 1.21 -18.53
C SER A 157 -1.99 2.10 -17.92
N ALA A 158 -2.58 1.72 -16.79
CA ALA A 158 -3.54 2.56 -16.09
C ALA A 158 -2.90 3.86 -15.60
N ILE A 159 -1.69 3.78 -15.01
CA ILE A 159 -0.92 4.96 -14.59
C ILE A 159 -0.62 5.86 -15.78
N GLN A 160 -0.17 5.32 -16.92
CA GLN A 160 0.12 6.09 -18.12
C GLN A 160 -1.12 6.83 -18.65
N LEU A 161 -2.28 6.18 -18.68
CA LEU A 161 -3.54 6.80 -19.08
C LEU A 161 -3.94 7.94 -18.15
N ILE A 162 -3.85 7.72 -16.82
CA ILE A 162 -4.13 8.76 -15.83
C ILE A 162 -3.14 9.91 -15.96
N CYS A 163 -1.86 9.62 -16.21
CA CYS A 163 -0.86 10.65 -16.47
C CYS A 163 -1.22 11.52 -17.68
N ALA A 164 -1.73 10.92 -18.74
CA ALA A 164 -2.19 11.65 -19.92
C ALA A 164 -3.37 12.57 -19.58
N ASP A 165 -4.37 12.05 -18.90
CA ASP A 165 -5.54 12.82 -18.47
C ASP A 165 -5.13 14.01 -17.56
N LEU A 166 -4.27 13.79 -16.56
CA LEU A 166 -3.79 14.83 -15.64
C LEU A 166 -2.89 15.87 -16.33
N PHE A 167 -2.08 15.41 -17.29
CA PHE A 167 -1.18 16.33 -18.01
C PHE A 167 -1.93 17.24 -18.98
N GLU A 168 -2.95 16.72 -19.68
CA GLU A 168 -3.72 17.47 -20.67
C GLU A 168 -4.75 18.40 -20.02
N MET A 169 -5.47 17.93 -19.00
CA MET A 169 -6.60 18.69 -18.44
C MET A 169 -6.21 19.89 -17.56
N ARG A 170 -4.98 20.07 -17.17
CA ARG A 170 -4.40 21.23 -16.42
C ARG A 170 -5.36 22.01 -15.52
N GLY A 171 -6.48 21.41 -15.09
CA GLY A 171 -7.49 22.06 -14.24
C GLY A 171 -8.42 23.04 -14.94
N GLU A 172 -8.38 23.18 -16.25
CA GLU A 172 -9.36 24.01 -16.98
C GLU A 172 -10.66 23.23 -17.19
N PRO A 173 -11.81 23.71 -16.66
CA PRO A 173 -13.08 23.13 -17.00
C PRO A 173 -13.36 23.35 -18.49
N THR A 174 -13.41 22.32 -19.28
CA THR A 174 -13.88 22.36 -20.65
C THR A 174 -15.37 22.72 -20.66
N ILE A 175 -15.67 23.97 -20.97
CA ILE A 175 -17.06 24.45 -21.07
C ILE A 175 -17.75 23.68 -22.22
N GLY A 176 -18.74 22.84 -21.86
CA GLY A 176 -19.58 22.13 -22.82
C GLY A 176 -19.17 20.68 -23.12
N ALA A 177 -18.11 20.14 -22.53
CA ALA A 177 -17.79 18.72 -22.63
C ALA A 177 -18.34 17.95 -21.41
N THR A 178 -19.06 16.88 -21.64
CA THR A 178 -19.42 15.92 -20.59
C THR A 178 -18.13 15.19 -20.19
N VAL A 179 -17.65 15.39 -18.97
CA VAL A 179 -16.52 14.62 -18.42
C VAL A 179 -17.01 13.18 -18.24
N VAL A 180 -16.64 12.30 -19.14
CA VAL A 180 -16.94 10.87 -19.05
C VAL A 180 -15.76 10.21 -18.32
N GLU A 181 -16.07 9.50 -17.24
CA GLU A 181 -15.08 8.66 -16.56
C GLU A 181 -14.36 7.74 -17.54
N ASN A 182 -13.04 7.64 -17.42
CA ASN A 182 -12.23 6.77 -18.28
C ASN A 182 -12.45 5.29 -17.91
N LYS A 183 -13.51 4.69 -18.45
CA LYS A 183 -13.86 3.27 -18.21
C LYS A 183 -12.74 2.29 -18.55
N THR A 184 -11.75 2.72 -19.34
CA THR A 184 -10.58 1.88 -19.68
C THR A 184 -9.70 1.68 -18.46
N VAL A 185 -9.46 2.72 -17.65
CA VAL A 185 -8.71 2.63 -16.41
C VAL A 185 -9.39 1.66 -15.44
N ASP A 186 -10.70 1.79 -15.26
CA ASP A 186 -11.47 0.88 -14.40
C ASP A 186 -11.39 -0.59 -14.85
N ARG A 187 -11.47 -0.85 -16.15
CA ARG A 187 -11.34 -2.20 -16.71
C ARG A 187 -9.94 -2.78 -16.50
N LEU A 188 -8.90 -1.98 -16.68
CA LEU A 188 -7.51 -2.41 -16.44
C LEU A 188 -7.28 -2.74 -14.97
N LEU A 189 -7.84 -1.95 -14.06
CA LEU A 189 -7.64 -2.10 -12.62
C LEU A 189 -8.60 -3.09 -11.96
N ALA A 190 -9.69 -3.50 -12.61
CA ALA A 190 -10.71 -4.39 -12.04
C ALA A 190 -10.12 -5.71 -11.50
N SER A 191 -9.19 -6.33 -12.24
CA SER A 191 -8.52 -7.57 -11.84
C SER A 191 -7.45 -7.38 -10.77
N GLN A 192 -7.02 -6.14 -10.55
CA GLN A 192 -5.97 -5.79 -9.59
C GLN A 192 -6.52 -5.31 -8.24
N ARG A 193 -7.82 -5.03 -8.16
CA ARG A 193 -8.45 -4.60 -6.91
C ARG A 193 -8.42 -5.71 -5.86
N LEU A 194 -8.02 -5.35 -4.66
CA LEU A 194 -8.12 -6.22 -3.50
C LEU A 194 -9.47 -6.01 -2.81
N TRP A 195 -10.24 -7.08 -2.74
CA TRP A 195 -11.53 -7.10 -2.05
C TRP A 195 -11.33 -7.72 -0.67
N GLY A 196 -11.47 -6.92 0.38
CA GLY A 196 -11.37 -7.36 1.76
C GLY A 196 -11.96 -6.33 2.72
N ASN A 197 -12.57 -6.80 3.80
CA ASN A 197 -13.00 -5.97 4.92
C ASN A 197 -11.90 -6.03 5.99
N PHE A 198 -11.35 -4.88 6.35
CA PHE A 198 -10.39 -4.69 7.45
C PHE A 198 -11.05 -3.94 8.60
#